data_3a87f32f8cfd27465a09c8178c8af10f
#
_entry.id   3a87f32f8cfd27465a09c8178c8af10f
#
_cell.length_a   1.000
_cell.length_b   1.000
_cell.length_c   1.000
_cell.angle_alpha   90.00
_cell.angle_beta   90.00
_cell.angle_gamma   90.00
#
_symmetry.space_group_name_H-M   'P 1'
#
loop_
_entity.id
_entity.type
_entity.pdbx_description
1 polymer ?
#
loop_
_entity_poly.entity_id
_entity_poly.type
_entity_poly.pdbx_seq_one_letter_code
_entity_poly.pdbx_strand_id
1 'polypeptide(L)'
;ARLGNKSPNFCYAGHLDVVPAGNLKDWTVNPFKPSIKNGHLIGRGANDMKSSIAAFVTAVSKFIQKNKKFNGSIRLLITGDEEGVAINGTKKVVEYLKKKRERINFCLVGEPTNPNKLGEMIKIGRRGSLTGKLTIFGIQGHVAYPHRANNPSTIIVKILNELKNIQFDK
;
A
#
# COMPACT_ATOMS: atom_id res chain seq x y z
N ALA A 1 -10.68 16.21 1.24
CA ALA A 1 -11.06 17.45 1.99
C ALA A 1 -9.87 18.41 2.07
N ARG A 2 -10.17 19.69 2.25
CA ARG A 2 -9.17 20.75 2.43
C ARG A 2 -9.63 21.74 3.47
N LEU A 3 -8.74 22.11 4.37
CA LEU A 3 -8.93 23.16 5.37
C LEU A 3 -7.94 24.30 5.06
N GLY A 4 -8.42 25.53 5.03
CA GLY A 4 -7.63 26.69 4.59
C GLY A 4 -7.49 26.76 3.07
N ASN A 5 -7.04 27.90 2.58
CA ASN A 5 -6.95 28.19 1.14
C ASN A 5 -5.62 28.83 0.71
N LYS A 6 -4.70 29.01 1.67
CA LYS A 6 -3.39 29.61 1.42
C LYS A 6 -2.30 28.56 1.18
N SER A 7 -1.20 28.99 0.62
CA SER A 7 0.04 28.22 0.56
C SER A 7 0.85 28.44 1.85
N PRO A 8 1.69 27.48 2.30
CA PRO A 8 1.87 26.15 1.69
C PRO A 8 0.69 25.19 1.90
N ASN A 9 0.52 24.27 0.96
CA ASN A 9 -0.48 23.21 1.06
C ASN A 9 0.20 21.91 1.54
N PHE A 10 -0.11 21.49 2.76
CA PHE A 10 0.31 20.23 3.34
C PHE A 10 -0.79 19.19 3.09
N CYS A 11 -0.43 18.07 2.47
CA CYS A 11 -1.33 16.97 2.18
C CYS A 11 -0.97 15.75 3.01
N TYR A 12 -1.95 15.15 3.64
CA TYR A 12 -1.87 13.78 4.12
C TYR A 12 -2.58 12.87 3.12
N ALA A 13 -1.91 11.80 2.69
CA ALA A 13 -2.48 10.80 1.81
C ALA A 13 -2.59 9.44 2.50
N GLY A 14 -3.71 8.77 2.26
CA GLY A 14 -3.99 7.45 2.77
C GLY A 14 -5.13 6.76 2.03
N HIS A 15 -5.39 5.49 2.38
CA HIS A 15 -6.44 4.68 1.77
C HIS A 15 -7.33 4.01 2.83
N LEU A 16 -8.55 3.63 2.42
CA LEU A 16 -9.54 2.97 3.27
C LEU A 16 -9.78 1.52 2.88
N ASP A 17 -9.42 1.13 1.67
CA ASP A 17 -9.47 -0.26 1.24
C ASP A 17 -8.41 -1.09 1.97
N VAL A 18 -8.58 -2.40 1.93
CA VAL A 18 -7.73 -3.35 2.66
C VAL A 18 -7.56 -4.62 1.83
N VAL A 19 -6.41 -5.26 1.95
CA VAL A 19 -6.19 -6.58 1.38
C VAL A 19 -7.13 -7.63 2.01
N PRO A 20 -7.42 -8.75 1.33
CA PRO A 20 -8.19 -9.85 1.91
C PRO A 20 -7.64 -10.31 3.26
N ALA A 21 -8.52 -10.75 4.14
CA ALA A 21 -8.13 -11.20 5.48
C ALA A 21 -7.22 -12.45 5.47
N GLY A 22 -7.22 -13.20 4.40
CA GLY A 22 -6.57 -14.51 4.35
C GLY A 22 -7.40 -15.57 5.08
N ASN A 23 -6.75 -16.58 5.64
CA ASN A 23 -7.41 -17.62 6.38
C ASN A 23 -7.91 -17.10 7.74
N LEU A 24 -9.22 -17.11 7.96
CA LEU A 24 -9.83 -16.58 9.19
C LEU A 24 -9.39 -17.35 10.46
N LYS A 25 -8.93 -18.59 10.32
CA LYS A 25 -8.43 -19.39 11.45
C LYS A 25 -7.11 -18.86 12.02
N ASP A 26 -6.36 -18.08 11.24
CA ASP A 26 -5.08 -17.50 11.67
C ASP A 26 -5.26 -16.24 12.51
N TRP A 27 -6.50 -15.75 12.63
CA TRP A 27 -6.83 -14.56 13.40
C TRP A 27 -7.27 -14.91 14.82
N THR A 28 -6.77 -14.16 15.80
CA THR A 28 -7.17 -14.29 17.22
C THR A 28 -8.49 -13.58 17.53
N VAL A 29 -8.99 -12.77 16.59
CA VAL A 29 -10.28 -12.07 16.63
C VAL A 29 -10.85 -12.03 15.22
N ASN A 30 -12.14 -11.70 15.07
CA ASN A 30 -12.69 -11.47 13.74
C ASN A 30 -12.02 -10.23 13.11
N PRO A 31 -11.34 -10.36 11.95
CA PRO A 31 -10.60 -9.25 11.33
C PRO A 31 -11.48 -8.05 10.96
N PHE A 32 -12.78 -8.25 10.75
CA PHE A 32 -13.75 -7.20 10.39
C PHE A 32 -14.62 -6.73 11.58
N LYS A 33 -14.37 -7.28 12.79
CA LYS A 33 -14.86 -6.77 14.06
C LYS A 33 -13.67 -6.47 14.97
N PRO A 34 -13.00 -5.34 14.75
CA PRO A 34 -11.76 -5.04 15.47
C PRO A 34 -12.00 -4.95 16.96
N SER A 35 -11.07 -5.45 17.74
CA SER A 35 -11.11 -5.43 19.19
C SER A 35 -9.77 -5.04 19.80
N ILE A 36 -9.81 -4.53 21.02
CA ILE A 36 -8.59 -4.23 21.79
C ILE A 36 -8.27 -5.45 22.65
N LYS A 37 -7.08 -6.00 22.47
CA LYS A 37 -6.56 -7.12 23.27
C LYS A 37 -5.13 -6.81 23.70
N ASN A 38 -4.86 -6.87 24.98
CA ASN A 38 -3.53 -6.57 25.57
C ASN A 38 -3.01 -5.18 25.13
N GLY A 39 -3.86 -4.18 25.09
CA GLY A 39 -3.51 -2.82 24.66
C GLY A 39 -3.30 -2.61 23.15
N HIS A 40 -3.51 -3.64 22.35
CA HIS A 40 -3.36 -3.58 20.89
C HIS A 40 -4.73 -3.63 20.19
N LEU A 41 -4.96 -2.73 19.23
CA LEU A 41 -6.10 -2.79 18.32
C LEU A 41 -5.82 -3.82 17.23
N ILE A 42 -6.58 -4.92 17.22
CA ILE A 42 -6.43 -6.01 16.27
C ILE A 42 -7.59 -5.98 15.26
N GLY A 43 -7.28 -5.91 13.98
CA GLY A 43 -8.25 -5.93 12.89
C GLY A 43 -7.60 -5.67 11.54
N ARG A 44 -8.20 -6.14 10.47
CA ARG A 44 -7.73 -5.87 9.10
C ARG A 44 -7.85 -4.38 8.79
N GLY A 45 -6.75 -3.76 8.33
CA GLY A 45 -6.68 -2.32 8.07
C GLY A 45 -6.42 -1.46 9.33
N ALA A 46 -6.24 -2.07 10.52
CA ALA A 46 -5.88 -1.30 11.71
C ALA A 46 -4.50 -0.68 11.58
N ASN A 47 -3.47 -1.45 11.24
CA ASN A 47 -2.12 -0.97 11.03
C ASN A 47 -1.93 -0.34 9.64
N ASP A 48 -2.49 -0.94 8.63
CA ASP A 48 -2.45 -0.52 7.24
C ASP A 48 -3.86 -0.22 6.74
N MET A 49 -4.27 1.08 6.70
CA MET A 49 -3.57 2.19 7.35
C MET A 49 -4.54 3.10 8.10
N LYS A 50 -5.72 2.55 8.53
CA LYS A 50 -6.81 3.35 9.13
C LYS A 50 -6.42 4.03 10.44
N SER A 51 -5.52 3.42 11.24
CA SER A 51 -5.06 4.04 12.48
C SER A 51 -4.25 5.31 12.23
N SER A 52 -3.42 5.35 11.20
CA SER A 52 -2.65 6.55 10.87
C SER A 52 -3.55 7.68 10.34
N ILE A 53 -4.62 7.34 9.59
CA ILE A 53 -5.65 8.32 9.20
C ILE A 53 -6.32 8.92 10.44
N ALA A 54 -6.75 8.07 11.38
CA ALA A 54 -7.39 8.52 12.61
C ALA A 54 -6.46 9.40 13.46
N ALA A 55 -5.18 9.02 13.57
CA ALA A 55 -4.16 9.79 14.25
C ALA A 55 -3.96 11.17 13.59
N PHE A 56 -3.88 11.22 12.25
CA PHE A 56 -3.75 12.49 11.54
C PHE A 56 -4.97 13.39 11.73
N VAL A 57 -6.18 12.86 11.60
CA VAL A 57 -7.41 13.64 11.83
C VAL A 57 -7.47 14.19 13.25
N THR A 58 -7.08 13.38 14.24
CA THR A 58 -6.99 13.81 15.64
C THR A 58 -5.95 14.92 15.83
N ALA A 59 -4.78 14.79 15.21
CA ALA A 59 -3.73 15.81 15.26
C ALA A 59 -4.19 17.13 14.64
N VAL A 60 -4.86 17.08 13.47
CA VAL A 60 -5.42 18.27 12.83
C VAL A 60 -6.51 18.89 13.70
N SER A 61 -7.39 18.09 14.29
CA SER A 61 -8.42 18.60 15.21
C SER A 61 -7.82 19.38 16.39
N LYS A 62 -6.79 18.81 17.02
CA LYS A 62 -6.07 19.48 18.11
C LYS A 62 -5.35 20.75 17.63
N PHE A 63 -4.77 20.71 16.43
CA PHE A 63 -4.09 21.85 15.85
C PHE A 63 -5.04 23.04 15.63
N ILE A 64 -6.22 22.82 15.01
CA ILE A 64 -7.19 23.88 14.75
C ILE A 64 -7.86 24.42 16.01
N GLN A 65 -8.00 23.61 17.05
CA GLN A 65 -8.48 24.08 18.36
C GLN A 65 -7.52 25.11 18.97
N LYS A 66 -6.20 24.87 18.85
CA LYS A 66 -5.16 25.77 19.35
C LYS A 66 -4.88 26.94 18.43
N ASN A 67 -5.03 26.75 17.12
CA ASN A 67 -4.65 27.73 16.09
C ASN A 67 -5.89 28.12 15.28
N LYS A 68 -6.70 29.01 15.81
CA LYS A 68 -7.92 29.52 15.15
C LYS A 68 -7.67 30.12 13.77
N LYS A 69 -6.45 30.68 13.56
CA LYS A 69 -5.98 31.19 12.28
C LYS A 69 -4.59 30.62 12.02
N PHE A 70 -4.36 30.08 10.85
CA PHE A 70 -3.03 29.64 10.41
C PHE A 70 -2.81 30.01 8.95
N ASN A 71 -1.55 30.17 8.58
CA ASN A 71 -1.15 30.60 7.24
C ASN A 71 -0.73 29.36 6.43
N GLY A 72 -1.66 28.87 5.61
CA GLY A 72 -1.47 27.65 4.82
C GLY A 72 -2.77 26.94 4.54
N SER A 73 -2.67 25.68 4.11
CA SER A 73 -3.80 24.77 4.00
C SER A 73 -3.38 23.33 4.33
N ILE A 74 -4.32 22.58 4.91
CA ILE A 74 -4.17 21.17 5.22
C ILE A 74 -5.16 20.40 4.33
N ARG A 75 -4.67 19.40 3.63
CA ARG A 75 -5.46 18.54 2.75
C ARG A 75 -5.45 17.11 3.26
N LEU A 76 -6.61 16.48 3.23
CA LEU A 76 -6.79 15.06 3.45
C LEU A 76 -7.18 14.42 2.11
N LEU A 77 -6.30 13.60 1.54
CA LEU A 77 -6.50 12.82 0.34
C LEU A 77 -6.69 11.37 0.77
N ILE A 78 -7.91 10.86 0.59
CA ILE A 78 -8.26 9.49 0.95
C ILE A 78 -8.78 8.78 -0.30
N THR A 79 -8.27 7.58 -0.56
CA THR A 79 -8.64 6.73 -1.67
C THR A 79 -9.19 5.40 -1.19
N GLY A 80 -9.83 4.65 -2.07
CA GLY A 80 -10.43 3.35 -1.79
C GLY A 80 -10.02 2.29 -2.83
N ASP A 81 -8.90 2.51 -3.53
CA ASP A 81 -8.34 1.57 -4.51
C ASP A 81 -6.81 1.77 -4.55
N GLU A 82 -6.16 1.47 -3.41
CA GLU A 82 -4.70 1.47 -3.28
C GLU A 82 -4.16 0.05 -3.28
N GLU A 83 -4.80 -0.83 -2.51
CA GLU A 83 -4.40 -2.22 -2.27
C GLU A 83 -4.78 -3.17 -3.41
N GLY A 84 -5.61 -2.73 -4.32
CA GLY A 84 -6.10 -3.51 -5.45
C GLY A 84 -5.40 -3.16 -6.76
N VAL A 85 -6.21 -2.92 -7.79
CA VAL A 85 -5.74 -2.63 -9.15
C VAL A 85 -5.18 -1.21 -9.26
N ALA A 86 -5.46 -0.34 -8.30
CA ALA A 86 -5.04 1.05 -8.19
C ALA A 86 -5.42 1.96 -9.38
N ILE A 87 -6.44 1.56 -10.16
CA ILE A 87 -6.92 2.32 -11.32
C ILE A 87 -7.70 3.56 -10.88
N ASN A 88 -8.53 3.42 -9.84
CA ASN A 88 -9.41 4.47 -9.33
C ASN A 88 -8.88 5.11 -8.03
N GLY A 89 -7.62 4.90 -7.72
CA GLY A 89 -6.97 5.34 -6.49
C GLY A 89 -6.29 6.71 -6.61
N THR A 90 -5.17 6.84 -5.94
CA THR A 90 -4.39 8.08 -5.78
C THR A 90 -4.05 8.76 -7.11
N LYS A 91 -3.73 8.00 -8.14
CA LYS A 91 -3.39 8.52 -9.48
C LYS A 91 -4.50 9.43 -10.03
N LYS A 92 -5.75 8.97 -10.02
CA LYS A 92 -6.90 9.76 -10.50
C LYS A 92 -7.12 11.02 -9.68
N VAL A 93 -6.95 10.94 -8.37
CA VAL A 93 -7.10 12.13 -7.50
C VAL A 93 -6.01 13.15 -7.80
N VAL A 94 -4.77 12.71 -7.98
CA VAL A 94 -3.65 13.61 -8.32
C VAL A 94 -3.86 14.24 -9.70
N GLU A 95 -4.29 13.48 -10.70
CA GLU A 95 -4.64 14.00 -12.02
C GLU A 95 -5.77 15.03 -11.95
N TYR A 96 -6.80 14.79 -11.15
CA TYR A 96 -7.88 15.75 -10.91
C TYR A 96 -7.36 17.04 -10.27
N LEU A 97 -6.52 16.95 -9.25
CA LEU A 97 -5.91 18.12 -8.59
C LEU A 97 -5.05 18.91 -9.58
N LYS A 98 -4.28 18.22 -10.44
CA LYS A 98 -3.49 18.86 -11.49
C LYS A 98 -4.37 19.61 -12.49
N LYS A 99 -5.49 19.04 -12.94
CA LYS A 99 -6.47 19.70 -13.81
C LYS A 99 -7.07 20.94 -13.15
N LYS A 100 -7.26 20.93 -11.82
CA LYS A 100 -7.74 22.06 -11.03
C LYS A 100 -6.64 23.07 -10.70
N ARG A 101 -5.40 22.86 -11.18
CA ARG A 101 -4.22 23.68 -10.88
C ARG A 101 -3.94 23.80 -9.37
N GLU A 102 -4.34 22.80 -8.60
CA GLU A 102 -4.08 22.74 -7.17
C GLU A 102 -2.71 22.14 -6.90
N ARG A 103 -1.85 22.92 -6.24
CA ARG A 103 -0.49 22.50 -5.89
C ARG A 103 -0.46 21.89 -4.48
N ILE A 104 0.19 20.74 -4.35
CA ILE A 104 0.61 20.15 -3.08
C ILE A 104 2.08 20.52 -2.88
N ASN A 105 2.41 21.18 -1.76
CA ASN A 105 3.79 21.56 -1.45
C ASN A 105 4.52 20.46 -0.68
N PHE A 106 3.81 19.83 0.26
CA PHE A 106 4.32 18.73 1.07
C PHE A 106 3.28 17.63 1.15
N CYS A 107 3.71 16.38 1.09
CA CYS A 107 2.83 15.22 1.23
C CYS A 107 3.40 14.25 2.26
N LEU A 108 2.59 13.89 3.25
CA LEU A 108 2.85 12.80 4.17
C LEU A 108 1.95 11.63 3.79
N VAL A 109 2.54 10.48 3.48
CA VAL A 109 1.83 9.24 3.24
C VAL A 109 1.88 8.41 4.53
N GLY A 110 0.72 8.09 5.08
CA GLY A 110 0.62 7.50 6.41
C GLY A 110 0.80 5.99 6.48
N GLU A 111 1.54 5.40 5.55
CA GLU A 111 1.82 3.97 5.50
C GLU A 111 2.69 3.49 6.66
N PRO A 112 2.52 2.21 7.11
CA PRO A 112 3.36 1.64 8.14
C PRO A 112 4.78 1.41 7.62
N THR A 113 5.74 2.17 8.17
CA THR A 113 7.14 2.13 7.70
C THR A 113 8.14 1.80 8.82
N ASN A 114 7.70 1.86 10.08
CA ASN A 114 8.58 1.68 11.22
C ASN A 114 8.69 0.20 11.60
N PRO A 115 9.88 -0.43 11.53
CA PRO A 115 10.02 -1.86 11.82
C PRO A 115 9.89 -2.19 13.32
N ASN A 116 10.44 -1.39 14.24
CA ASN A 116 10.49 -1.71 15.66
C ASN A 116 9.84 -0.65 16.54
N LYS A 117 10.10 0.63 16.30
CA LYS A 117 9.62 1.74 17.14
C LYS A 117 8.97 2.81 16.29
N LEU A 118 7.86 3.36 16.79
CA LEU A 118 7.19 4.46 16.13
C LEU A 118 8.12 5.68 16.00
N GLY A 119 8.24 6.21 14.77
CA GLY A 119 9.05 7.39 14.47
C GLY A 119 10.53 7.12 14.20
N GLU A 120 10.97 5.87 14.18
CA GLU A 120 12.38 5.54 13.91
C GLU A 120 12.78 5.64 12.44
N MET A 121 11.82 5.55 11.53
CA MET A 121 12.09 5.58 10.08
C MET A 121 11.00 6.31 9.29
N ILE A 122 11.44 7.12 8.34
CA ILE A 122 10.61 7.65 7.26
C ILE A 122 11.23 7.30 5.91
N LYS A 123 10.39 6.90 4.96
CA LYS A 123 10.82 6.65 3.59
C LYS A 123 10.70 7.94 2.79
N ILE A 124 11.79 8.39 2.19
CA ILE A 124 11.85 9.60 1.35
C ILE A 124 11.80 9.28 -0.15
N GLY A 125 11.75 8.00 -0.51
CA GLY A 125 11.65 7.50 -1.88
C GLY A 125 11.00 6.13 -1.93
N ARG A 126 10.71 5.64 -3.13
CA ARG A 126 10.10 4.33 -3.37
C ARG A 126 10.88 3.58 -4.46
N ARG A 127 10.93 2.26 -4.33
CA ARG A 127 11.37 1.39 -5.42
C ARG A 127 10.23 1.19 -6.41
N GLY A 128 10.57 0.82 -7.66
CA GLY A 128 9.61 0.27 -8.60
C GLY A 128 9.21 -1.15 -8.22
N SER A 129 8.09 -1.61 -8.79
CA SER A 129 7.66 -3.01 -8.74
C SER A 129 7.37 -3.49 -10.15
N LEU A 130 7.85 -4.68 -10.48
CA LEU A 130 7.59 -5.33 -11.77
C LEU A 130 7.08 -6.75 -11.50
N THR A 131 5.91 -7.06 -12.01
CA THR A 131 5.33 -8.41 -11.95
C THR A 131 5.29 -9.01 -13.34
N GLY A 132 5.88 -10.18 -13.50
CA GLY A 132 5.82 -10.98 -14.73
C GLY A 132 4.98 -12.24 -14.53
N LYS A 133 4.23 -12.63 -15.55
CA LYS A 133 3.57 -13.92 -15.62
C LYS A 133 4.26 -14.80 -16.64
N LEU A 134 4.89 -15.89 -16.18
CA LEU A 134 5.50 -16.90 -17.03
C LEU A 134 4.53 -18.06 -17.22
N THR A 135 4.24 -18.42 -18.46
CA THR A 135 3.45 -19.60 -18.81
C THR A 135 4.30 -20.50 -19.68
N ILE A 136 4.41 -21.79 -19.29
CA ILE A 136 5.20 -22.79 -20.00
C ILE A 136 4.26 -23.84 -20.56
N PHE A 137 4.38 -24.07 -21.86
CA PHE A 137 3.61 -25.10 -22.56
C PHE A 137 4.44 -26.36 -22.72
N GLY A 138 3.84 -27.49 -22.41
CA GLY A 138 4.46 -28.80 -22.59
C GLY A 138 3.69 -29.69 -23.56
N ILE A 139 4.24 -30.88 -23.80
CA ILE A 139 3.59 -31.95 -24.56
C ILE A 139 3.43 -33.12 -23.63
N GLN A 140 2.19 -33.56 -23.44
CA GLN A 140 1.89 -34.75 -22.60
C GLN A 140 2.45 -35.99 -23.24
N GLY A 141 2.99 -36.90 -22.41
CA GLY A 141 3.51 -38.18 -22.85
C GLY A 141 3.68 -39.18 -21.70
N HIS A 142 3.89 -40.42 -22.04
CA HIS A 142 4.15 -41.47 -21.07
C HIS A 142 5.57 -41.37 -20.50
N VAL A 143 5.73 -41.58 -19.20
CA VAL A 143 7.01 -41.44 -18.47
C VAL A 143 8.11 -42.33 -19.06
N ALA A 144 7.75 -43.53 -19.56
CA ALA A 144 8.70 -44.43 -20.19
C ALA A 144 9.22 -43.95 -21.55
N TYR A 145 8.61 -42.91 -22.14
CA TYR A 145 8.98 -42.36 -23.46
C TYR A 145 9.22 -40.88 -23.40
N PRO A 146 10.23 -40.42 -22.62
CA PRO A 146 10.45 -38.97 -22.41
C PRO A 146 10.78 -38.19 -23.69
N HIS A 147 11.31 -38.90 -24.72
CA HIS A 147 11.59 -38.33 -26.03
C HIS A 147 10.33 -37.95 -26.85
N ARG A 148 9.16 -38.43 -26.44
CA ARG A 148 7.84 -38.14 -27.04
C ARG A 148 7.04 -37.12 -26.25
N ALA A 149 7.60 -36.58 -25.17
CA ALA A 149 6.97 -35.62 -24.28
C ALA A 149 7.83 -34.37 -24.10
N ASN A 150 7.23 -33.30 -23.62
CA ASN A 150 7.95 -32.12 -23.17
C ASN A 150 7.39 -31.69 -21.82
N ASN A 151 8.08 -32.08 -20.75
CA ASN A 151 7.63 -31.82 -19.41
C ASN A 151 7.85 -30.34 -19.02
N PRO A 152 6.81 -29.52 -18.83
CA PRO A 152 6.96 -28.11 -18.49
C PRO A 152 7.64 -27.88 -17.14
N SER A 153 7.56 -28.85 -16.21
CA SER A 153 8.24 -28.77 -14.91
C SER A 153 9.77 -28.76 -15.06
N THR A 154 10.31 -29.51 -16.01
CA THR A 154 11.75 -29.53 -16.29
C THR A 154 12.21 -28.18 -16.87
N ILE A 155 11.38 -27.56 -17.70
CA ILE A 155 11.66 -26.26 -18.30
C ILE A 155 11.63 -25.16 -17.26
N ILE A 156 10.59 -25.14 -16.39
CA ILE A 156 10.46 -24.09 -15.38
C ILE A 156 11.60 -24.11 -14.38
N VAL A 157 12.07 -25.29 -13.98
CA VAL A 157 13.22 -25.41 -13.07
C VAL A 157 14.47 -24.76 -13.65
N LYS A 158 14.75 -24.99 -14.93
CA LYS A 158 15.89 -24.35 -15.63
C LYS A 158 15.75 -22.83 -15.64
N ILE A 159 14.58 -22.31 -16.02
CA ILE A 159 14.31 -20.87 -16.06
C ILE A 159 14.44 -20.24 -14.68
N LEU A 160 13.86 -20.85 -13.64
CA LEU A 160 13.95 -20.35 -12.27
C LEU A 160 15.38 -20.33 -11.74
N ASN A 161 16.19 -21.32 -12.14
CA ASN A 161 17.61 -21.33 -11.76
C ASN A 161 18.38 -20.17 -12.39
N GLU A 162 18.12 -19.83 -13.65
CA GLU A 162 18.71 -18.66 -14.28
C GLU A 162 18.23 -17.36 -13.64
N LEU A 163 16.91 -17.22 -13.39
CA LEU A 163 16.35 -16.04 -12.74
C LEU A 163 16.90 -15.80 -11.34
N LYS A 164 17.16 -16.87 -10.57
CA LYS A 164 17.77 -16.77 -9.24
C LYS A 164 19.14 -16.10 -9.25
N ASN A 165 19.88 -16.25 -10.34
CA ASN A 165 21.22 -15.73 -10.48
C ASN A 165 21.27 -14.27 -11.01
N ILE A 166 20.12 -13.71 -11.38
CA ILE A 166 20.02 -12.33 -11.83
C ILE A 166 20.00 -11.39 -10.61
N GLN A 167 20.94 -10.49 -10.56
CA GLN A 167 20.93 -9.41 -9.58
C GLN A 167 20.16 -8.21 -10.17
N PHE A 168 18.96 -7.96 -9.64
CA PHE A 168 18.08 -6.88 -10.11
C PHE A 168 18.41 -5.51 -9.49
N ASP A 169 19.01 -5.50 -8.29
CA ASP A 169 19.42 -4.29 -7.57
C ASP A 169 20.92 -4.34 -7.27
N LYS A 170 21.59 -3.19 -7.37
CA LYS A 170 22.99 -3.00 -6.93
C LYS A 170 23.04 -2.47 -5.52
#